data_2a91234f13e4ae54f50ea82e36bd8ba6
#
_entry.id   2a91234f13e4ae54f50ea82e36bd8ba6
#
_cell.length_a   1.000
_cell.length_b   1.000
_cell.length_c   1.000
_cell.angle_alpha   90.00
_cell.angle_beta   90.00
_cell.angle_gamma   90.00
#
_symmetry.space_group_name_H-M   'P 1'
#
loop_
_entity.id
_entity.type
_entity.pdbx_description
1 polymer ?
#
loop_
_entity_poly.entity_id
_entity_poly.type
_entity_poly.pdbx_seq_one_letter_code
_entity_poly.pdbx_strand_id
1 'polypeptide(L)'
;VGEGGTAAPCAAIAAARQGTRTALIHARPVLGGNASSEIRIHISGADQSLKQTDYAEGGLVYEMMLDNKACNDDFCYSIWDSVLFEKAKAEKNLTVFFNTVMYDVETDGDRISAIYCFQETTEMRYRFTAPLFADCTGNGTLGYFAGAEYRQGSEAKSEFGEPTAPEEANNDRMGNTI
;
A
#
# COMPACT_ATOMS: atom_id res chain seq x y z
N VAL A 1 -3.03 0.87 7.45
CA VAL A 1 -4.22 1.07 6.60
C VAL A 1 -3.76 1.14 5.15
N GLY A 2 -4.42 0.41 4.25
CA GLY A 2 -4.10 0.38 2.83
C GLY A 2 -5.35 0.41 1.96
N GLU A 3 -5.32 1.19 0.91
CA GLU A 3 -6.42 1.30 -0.06
C GLU A 3 -6.14 0.54 -1.37
N GLY A 4 -5.10 -0.27 -1.40
CA GLY A 4 -4.87 -1.15 -2.53
C GLY A 4 -3.42 -1.38 -2.93
N GLY A 5 -2.50 -0.46 -2.69
CA GLY A 5 -1.11 -0.57 -3.16
C GLY A 5 -0.31 -1.72 -2.54
N THR A 6 0.80 -2.08 -3.17
CA THR A 6 1.72 -3.15 -2.72
C THR A 6 2.48 -2.77 -1.43
N ALA A 7 2.59 -1.48 -1.12
CA ALA A 7 3.26 -0.98 0.08
C ALA A 7 2.62 -1.50 1.38
N ALA A 8 1.29 -1.52 1.46
CA ALA A 8 0.56 -1.97 2.64
C ALA A 8 0.84 -3.44 3.01
N PRO A 9 0.70 -4.43 2.12
CA PRO A 9 1.05 -5.81 2.43
C PRO A 9 2.53 -5.98 2.73
N CYS A 10 3.44 -5.31 2.04
CA CYS A 10 4.87 -5.37 2.34
C CYS A 10 5.19 -4.85 3.74
N ALA A 11 4.65 -3.71 4.13
CA ALA A 11 4.84 -3.15 5.47
C ALA A 11 4.26 -4.07 6.56
N ALA A 12 3.05 -4.61 6.33
CA ALA A 12 2.39 -5.49 7.27
C ALA A 12 3.13 -6.82 7.46
N ILE A 13 3.60 -7.45 6.37
CA ILE A 13 4.40 -8.67 6.40
C ILE A 13 5.73 -8.41 7.12
N ALA A 14 6.42 -7.31 6.80
CA ALA A 14 7.68 -6.97 7.45
C ALA A 14 7.51 -6.80 8.96
N ALA A 15 6.48 -6.06 9.40
CA ALA A 15 6.18 -5.87 10.81
C ALA A 15 5.86 -7.20 11.52
N ALA A 16 5.03 -8.04 10.89
CA ALA A 16 4.66 -9.35 11.43
C ALA A 16 5.85 -10.29 11.59
N ARG A 17 6.78 -10.30 10.61
CA ARG A 17 8.03 -11.08 10.65
C ARG A 17 8.95 -10.65 11.78
N GLN A 18 8.91 -9.38 12.16
CA GLN A 18 9.65 -8.86 13.32
C GLN A 18 8.94 -9.13 14.67
N GLY A 19 7.88 -9.94 14.67
CA GLY A 19 7.16 -10.33 15.88
C GLY A 19 6.05 -9.36 16.32
N THR A 20 5.79 -8.31 15.56
CA THR A 20 4.72 -7.36 15.86
C THR A 20 3.36 -7.95 15.51
N ARG A 21 2.39 -7.91 16.45
CA ARG A 21 0.99 -8.22 16.15
C ARG A 21 0.41 -7.13 15.27
N THR A 22 0.15 -7.46 14.02
CA THR A 22 -0.18 -6.52 12.95
C THR A 22 -1.58 -6.77 12.41
N ALA A 23 -2.34 -5.70 12.20
CA ALA A 23 -3.60 -5.71 11.44
C ALA A 23 -3.39 -4.94 10.13
N LEU A 24 -3.66 -5.57 9.01
CA LEU A 24 -3.73 -4.92 7.70
C LEU A 24 -5.21 -4.65 7.38
N ILE A 25 -5.58 -3.37 7.42
CA ILE A 25 -6.92 -2.92 7.02
C ILE A 25 -6.84 -2.58 5.54
N HIS A 26 -7.59 -3.29 4.72
CA HIS A 26 -7.46 -3.23 3.26
C HIS A 26 -8.82 -3.04 2.60
N ALA A 27 -8.97 -1.95 1.86
CA ALA A 27 -10.26 -1.56 1.28
C ALA A 27 -10.72 -2.46 0.13
N ARG A 28 -9.81 -3.21 -0.49
CA ARG A 28 -10.09 -4.00 -1.70
C ARG A 28 -10.20 -5.50 -1.38
N PRO A 29 -10.79 -6.31 -2.28
CA PRO A 29 -10.93 -7.76 -2.07
C PRO A 29 -9.63 -8.54 -2.27
N VAL A 30 -8.64 -7.97 -2.97
CA VAL A 30 -7.34 -8.58 -3.26
C VAL A 30 -6.21 -7.62 -2.91
N LEU A 31 -5.04 -8.16 -2.56
CA LEU A 31 -3.83 -7.37 -2.28
C LEU A 31 -3.16 -6.94 -3.58
N GLY A 32 -2.40 -5.83 -3.54
CA GLY A 32 -1.55 -5.41 -4.65
C GLY A 32 -2.05 -4.17 -5.42
N GLY A 33 -3.30 -3.79 -5.27
CA GLY A 33 -3.87 -2.59 -5.89
C GLY A 33 -3.73 -2.59 -7.41
N ASN A 34 -3.06 -1.60 -7.98
CA ASN A 34 -2.85 -1.51 -9.42
C ASN A 34 -2.12 -2.74 -10.01
N ALA A 35 -1.30 -3.41 -9.21
CA ALA A 35 -0.59 -4.62 -9.62
C ALA A 35 -1.42 -5.90 -9.47
N SER A 36 -2.63 -5.83 -8.93
CA SER A 36 -3.54 -6.96 -8.78
C SER A 36 -4.32 -7.27 -10.06
N SER A 37 -5.14 -8.32 -10.01
CA SER A 37 -6.08 -8.65 -11.08
C SER A 37 -7.11 -7.56 -11.37
N GLU A 38 -7.32 -6.62 -10.46
CA GLU A 38 -8.29 -5.53 -10.63
C GLU A 38 -7.88 -4.54 -11.72
N ILE A 39 -6.60 -4.14 -11.76
CA ILE A 39 -6.10 -3.13 -12.71
C ILE A 39 -5.08 -3.73 -13.70
N ARG A 40 -4.32 -4.74 -13.26
CA ARG A 40 -3.37 -5.51 -14.09
C ARG A 40 -2.20 -4.69 -14.62
N ILE A 41 -1.70 -3.75 -13.83
CA ILE A 41 -0.47 -3.02 -14.12
C ILE A 41 0.67 -3.79 -13.47
N HIS A 42 1.66 -4.22 -14.24
CA HIS A 42 2.83 -4.90 -13.69
C HIS A 42 3.67 -3.96 -12.81
N ILE A 43 4.35 -4.54 -11.83
CA ILE A 43 5.30 -3.80 -11.01
C ILE A 43 6.48 -3.40 -11.88
N SER A 44 6.74 -2.10 -11.95
CA SER A 44 7.90 -1.52 -12.60
C SER A 44 8.70 -0.71 -11.57
N GLY A 45 9.92 -0.36 -11.88
CA GLY A 45 10.81 0.39 -11.01
C GLY A 45 12.23 0.24 -11.50
N ALA A 46 13.11 -0.37 -10.74
CA ALA A 46 14.46 -0.70 -11.16
C ALA A 46 14.51 -1.84 -12.20
N ASP A 47 13.55 -1.89 -13.11
CA ASP A 47 13.46 -2.92 -14.15
C ASP A 47 14.22 -2.51 -15.42
N GLN A 48 15.53 -2.51 -15.33
CA GLN A 48 16.43 -2.30 -16.47
C GLN A 48 17.07 -3.61 -16.98
N SER A 49 16.41 -4.74 -16.70
CA SER A 49 16.90 -6.08 -17.00
C SER A 49 17.25 -6.32 -18.48
N LEU A 50 16.64 -5.57 -19.41
CA LEU A 50 16.97 -5.59 -20.83
C LEU A 50 18.29 -4.87 -21.16
N LYS A 51 18.74 -3.96 -20.27
CA LYS A 51 19.99 -3.18 -20.46
C LYS A 51 21.09 -3.61 -19.51
N GLN A 52 20.73 -3.93 -18.27
CA GLN A 52 21.64 -4.39 -17.24
C GLN A 52 20.91 -5.39 -16.35
N THR A 53 21.41 -6.61 -16.31
CA THR A 53 20.80 -7.74 -15.59
C THR A 53 20.79 -7.56 -14.07
N ASP A 54 21.56 -6.62 -13.54
CA ASP A 54 21.69 -6.40 -12.09
C ASP A 54 20.69 -5.39 -11.52
N TYR A 55 19.88 -4.78 -12.38
CA TYR A 55 18.86 -3.84 -11.94
C TYR A 55 17.54 -4.59 -11.69
N ALA A 56 17.23 -4.79 -10.42
CA ALA A 56 15.99 -5.40 -9.97
C ALA A 56 15.56 -4.80 -8.62
N GLU A 57 14.27 -4.82 -8.37
CA GLU A 57 13.75 -4.55 -7.04
C GLU A 57 14.21 -5.64 -6.07
N GLY A 58 14.38 -5.27 -4.80
CA GLY A 58 14.78 -6.19 -3.74
C GLY A 58 13.68 -6.46 -2.71
N GLY A 59 14.06 -7.11 -1.63
CA GLY A 59 13.21 -7.31 -0.47
C GLY A 59 11.97 -8.15 -0.73
N LEU A 60 10.86 -7.81 -0.07
CA LEU A 60 9.61 -8.55 -0.12
C LEU A 60 8.97 -8.57 -1.52
N VAL A 61 9.09 -7.49 -2.27
CA VAL A 61 8.56 -7.44 -3.64
C VAL A 61 9.27 -8.47 -4.50
N TYR A 62 10.59 -8.55 -4.41
CA TYR A 62 11.36 -9.54 -5.16
C TYR A 62 11.05 -10.97 -4.73
N GLU A 63 10.89 -11.21 -3.42
CA GLU A 63 10.47 -12.51 -2.88
C GLU A 63 9.13 -12.96 -3.49
N MET A 64 8.14 -12.06 -3.52
CA MET A 64 6.83 -12.33 -4.14
C MET A 64 6.93 -12.58 -5.65
N MET A 65 7.78 -11.81 -6.35
CA MET A 65 8.02 -12.00 -7.79
C MET A 65 8.67 -13.35 -8.09
N LEU A 66 9.59 -13.82 -7.25
CA LEU A 66 10.21 -15.15 -7.38
C LEU A 66 9.19 -16.27 -7.16
N ASP A 67 8.35 -16.16 -6.12
CA ASP A 67 7.27 -17.12 -5.87
C ASP A 67 6.28 -17.15 -7.04
N ASN A 68 5.90 -15.99 -7.54
CA ASN A 68 5.05 -15.90 -8.73
C ASN A 68 5.68 -16.57 -9.96
N LYS A 69 6.96 -16.33 -10.20
CA LYS A 69 7.68 -16.95 -11.32
C LYS A 69 7.73 -18.46 -11.20
N ALA A 70 7.76 -19.00 -9.97
CA ALA A 70 7.83 -20.43 -9.73
C ALA A 70 6.49 -21.18 -9.97
N CYS A 71 5.35 -20.46 -9.95
CA CYS A 71 4.03 -21.09 -10.03
C CYS A 71 3.08 -20.49 -11.09
N ASN A 72 3.53 -19.50 -11.85
CA ASN A 72 2.67 -18.73 -12.76
C ASN A 72 3.33 -18.51 -14.13
N ASP A 73 3.48 -19.60 -14.88
CA ASP A 73 4.13 -19.59 -16.20
C ASP A 73 3.37 -18.75 -17.23
N ASP A 74 2.05 -18.64 -17.10
CA ASP A 74 1.17 -17.88 -18.00
C ASP A 74 0.96 -16.42 -17.60
N PHE A 75 1.65 -15.93 -16.59
CA PHE A 75 1.52 -14.56 -16.05
C PHE A 75 0.06 -14.17 -15.70
N CYS A 76 -0.71 -15.12 -15.18
CA CYS A 76 -2.09 -14.92 -14.79
C CYS A 76 -2.17 -14.04 -13.52
N TYR A 77 -2.87 -12.91 -13.59
CA TYR A 77 -2.99 -12.00 -12.45
C TYR A 77 -3.75 -12.61 -11.27
N SER A 78 -4.69 -13.52 -11.49
CA SER A 78 -5.37 -14.21 -10.39
C SER A 78 -4.44 -15.12 -9.58
N ILE A 79 -3.43 -15.72 -10.24
CA ILE A 79 -2.38 -16.48 -9.55
C ILE A 79 -1.48 -15.53 -8.77
N TRP A 80 -1.13 -14.39 -9.35
CA TRP A 80 -0.39 -13.34 -8.65
C TRP A 80 -1.13 -12.88 -7.38
N ASP A 81 -2.44 -12.62 -7.44
CA ASP A 81 -3.24 -12.29 -6.26
C ASP A 81 -3.16 -13.38 -5.18
N SER A 82 -3.17 -14.65 -5.60
CA SER A 82 -3.03 -15.78 -4.67
C SER A 82 -1.65 -15.80 -4.01
N VAL A 83 -0.58 -15.51 -4.75
CA VAL A 83 0.78 -15.41 -4.20
C VAL A 83 0.85 -14.33 -3.11
N LEU A 84 0.29 -13.14 -3.37
CA LEU A 84 0.25 -12.06 -2.38
C LEU A 84 -0.56 -12.45 -1.14
N PHE A 85 -1.71 -13.07 -1.35
CA PHE A 85 -2.56 -13.53 -0.26
C PHE A 85 -1.89 -14.60 0.59
N GLU A 86 -1.31 -15.62 -0.02
CA GLU A 86 -0.61 -16.70 0.69
C GLU A 86 0.59 -16.17 1.48
N LYS A 87 1.34 -15.24 0.90
CA LYS A 87 2.46 -14.59 1.58
C LYS A 87 2.01 -13.87 2.85
N ALA A 88 0.93 -13.11 2.77
CA ALA A 88 0.36 -12.44 3.94
C ALA A 88 -0.22 -13.42 4.96
N LYS A 89 -0.91 -14.46 4.50
CA LYS A 89 -1.54 -15.46 5.37
C LYS A 89 -0.55 -16.37 6.08
N ALA A 90 0.64 -16.57 5.52
CA ALA A 90 1.70 -17.36 6.15
C ALA A 90 2.23 -16.70 7.43
N GLU A 91 2.05 -15.39 7.61
CA GLU A 91 2.55 -14.65 8.74
C GLU A 91 1.63 -14.80 9.96
N LYS A 92 2.08 -15.50 11.00
CA LYS A 92 1.29 -15.81 12.21
C LYS A 92 0.83 -14.58 12.99
N ASN A 93 1.58 -13.49 12.89
CA ASN A 93 1.30 -12.25 13.62
C ASN A 93 0.51 -11.24 12.76
N LEU A 94 0.08 -11.61 11.55
CA LEU A 94 -0.67 -10.74 10.65
C LEU A 94 -2.12 -11.19 10.53
N THR A 95 -3.04 -10.25 10.73
CA THR A 95 -4.47 -10.42 10.40
C THR A 95 -4.83 -9.43 9.31
N VAL A 96 -5.40 -9.90 8.20
CA VAL A 96 -5.85 -9.07 7.09
C VAL A 96 -7.36 -8.92 7.14
N PHE A 97 -7.83 -7.68 7.07
CA PHE A 97 -9.24 -7.30 6.97
C PHE A 97 -9.51 -6.77 5.56
N PHE A 98 -10.01 -7.63 4.68
CA PHE A 98 -10.39 -7.25 3.31
C PHE A 98 -11.71 -6.51 3.26
N ASN A 99 -11.95 -5.79 2.16
CA ASN A 99 -13.17 -5.00 1.93
C ASN A 99 -13.51 -4.09 3.11
N THR A 100 -12.47 -3.58 3.78
CA THR A 100 -12.61 -2.82 5.01
C THR A 100 -12.07 -1.42 4.78
N VAL A 101 -12.97 -0.45 4.74
CA VAL A 101 -12.69 0.96 4.47
C VAL A 101 -12.61 1.72 5.78
N MET A 102 -11.56 2.50 5.96
CA MET A 102 -11.46 3.46 7.06
C MET A 102 -12.30 4.69 6.72
N TYR A 103 -13.10 5.15 7.67
CA TYR A 103 -13.96 6.32 7.48
C TYR A 103 -13.80 7.40 8.55
N ASP A 104 -13.11 7.12 9.65
CA ASP A 104 -12.89 8.11 10.70
C ASP A 104 -11.67 7.76 11.56
N VAL A 105 -11.10 8.75 12.24
CA VAL A 105 -9.93 8.66 13.10
C VAL A 105 -10.17 9.38 14.43
N GLU A 106 -9.77 8.74 15.51
CA GLU A 106 -9.76 9.35 16.85
C GLU A 106 -8.32 9.68 17.22
N THR A 107 -8.10 10.93 17.64
CA THR A 107 -6.77 11.41 18.04
C THR A 107 -6.78 11.83 19.51
N ASP A 108 -5.62 11.73 20.15
CA ASP A 108 -5.31 12.29 21.46
C ASP A 108 -4.06 13.17 21.32
N GLY A 109 -4.27 14.46 21.18
CA GLY A 109 -3.24 15.40 20.76
C GLY A 109 -2.70 15.02 19.36
N ASP A 110 -1.39 14.86 19.25
CA ASP A 110 -0.71 14.51 17.99
C ASP A 110 -0.63 12.99 17.73
N ARG A 111 -1.38 12.20 18.49
CA ARG A 111 -1.36 10.73 18.36
C ARG A 111 -2.72 10.19 17.92
N ILE A 112 -2.68 9.27 16.99
CA ILE A 112 -3.86 8.47 16.64
C ILE A 112 -4.10 7.46 17.77
N SER A 113 -5.28 7.49 18.38
CA SER A 113 -5.71 6.56 19.43
C SER A 113 -6.54 5.41 18.89
N ALA A 114 -7.34 5.66 17.86
CA ALA A 114 -8.13 4.65 17.17
C ALA A 114 -8.44 5.05 15.72
N ILE A 115 -8.78 4.06 14.91
CA ILE A 115 -9.41 4.25 13.60
C ILE A 115 -10.73 3.52 13.57
N TYR A 116 -11.68 4.07 12.81
CA TYR A 116 -13.00 3.49 12.60
C TYR A 116 -13.11 3.01 11.16
N CYS A 117 -13.54 1.76 11.01
CA CYS A 117 -13.62 1.10 9.72
C CYS A 117 -14.97 0.42 9.54
N PHE A 118 -15.36 0.33 8.28
CA PHE A 118 -16.56 -0.40 7.86
C PHE A 118 -16.14 -1.51 6.88
N GLN A 119 -16.56 -2.73 7.16
CA GLN A 119 -16.35 -3.86 6.26
C GLN A 119 -17.60 -4.08 5.42
N GLU A 120 -17.51 -3.84 4.13
CA GLU A 120 -18.63 -3.83 3.20
C GLU A 120 -19.28 -5.19 3.05
N THR A 121 -18.50 -6.27 3.07
CA THR A 121 -18.99 -7.63 2.86
C THR A 121 -19.79 -8.21 4.03
N THR A 122 -19.54 -7.75 5.24
CA THR A 122 -20.18 -8.23 6.47
C THR A 122 -21.07 -7.18 7.13
N GLU A 123 -21.03 -5.94 6.62
CA GLU A 123 -21.67 -4.75 7.21
C GLU A 123 -21.24 -4.46 8.66
N MET A 124 -20.06 -4.97 9.03
CA MET A 124 -19.51 -4.80 10.37
C MET A 124 -18.75 -3.49 10.48
N ARG A 125 -18.90 -2.84 11.62
CA ARG A 125 -18.09 -1.67 12.01
C ARG A 125 -17.03 -2.11 13.01
N TYR A 126 -15.82 -1.66 12.78
CA TYR A 126 -14.67 -1.94 13.62
C TYR A 126 -14.09 -0.66 14.18
N ARG A 127 -13.63 -0.72 15.42
CA ARG A 127 -12.75 0.26 16.03
C ARG A 127 -11.42 -0.43 16.32
N PHE A 128 -10.37 -0.03 15.62
CA PHE A 128 -9.03 -0.56 15.84
C PHE A 128 -8.22 0.40 16.70
N THR A 129 -7.57 -0.15 17.71
CA THR A 129 -6.62 0.57 18.57
C THR A 129 -5.25 -0.07 18.45
N ALA A 130 -4.22 0.75 18.37
CA ALA A 130 -2.83 0.30 18.31
C ALA A 130 -1.90 1.40 18.84
N PRO A 131 -0.70 1.05 19.30
CA PRO A 131 0.31 2.04 19.66
C PRO A 131 0.87 2.79 18.44
N LEU A 132 0.84 2.17 17.26
CA LEU A 132 1.36 2.73 15.99
C LEU A 132 0.38 2.45 14.86
N PHE A 133 0.23 3.45 13.98
CA PHE A 133 -0.53 3.36 12.75
C PHE A 133 0.37 3.72 11.57
N ALA A 134 0.22 3.01 10.47
CA ALA A 134 0.90 3.31 9.21
C ALA A 134 -0.13 3.63 8.14
N ASP A 135 0.05 4.76 7.47
CA ASP A 135 -0.71 5.12 6.28
C ASP A 135 -0.01 4.58 5.05
N CYS A 136 -0.66 3.61 4.40
CA CYS A 136 -0.25 3.06 3.11
C CYS A 136 -1.41 3.22 2.11
N THR A 137 -2.29 4.18 2.33
CA THR A 137 -3.35 4.55 1.39
C THR A 137 -2.73 5.29 0.20
N GLY A 138 -3.33 5.20 -0.96
CA GLY A 138 -2.83 5.91 -2.13
C GLY A 138 -2.95 7.43 -2.02
N ASN A 139 -3.85 7.91 -1.17
CA ASN A 139 -4.22 9.33 -1.05
C ASN A 139 -3.78 9.97 0.28
N GLY A 140 -3.08 9.25 1.16
CA GLY A 140 -2.76 9.74 2.50
C GLY A 140 -4.00 9.92 3.38
N THR A 141 -5.00 9.06 3.22
CA THR A 141 -6.32 9.20 3.84
C THR A 141 -6.24 9.20 5.36
N LEU A 142 -5.42 8.33 5.95
CA LEU A 142 -5.23 8.28 7.40
C LEU A 142 -4.59 9.58 7.92
N GLY A 143 -3.55 10.06 7.26
CA GLY A 143 -2.88 11.32 7.60
C GLY A 143 -3.83 12.51 7.50
N TYR A 144 -4.64 12.56 6.44
CA TYR A 144 -5.64 13.60 6.25
C TYR A 144 -6.67 13.64 7.41
N PHE A 145 -7.26 12.49 7.76
CA PHE A 145 -8.21 12.41 8.87
C PHE A 145 -7.57 12.72 10.23
N ALA A 146 -6.29 12.39 10.39
CA ALA A 146 -5.54 12.71 11.61
C ALA A 146 -5.10 14.17 11.71
N GLY A 147 -5.36 14.99 10.68
CA GLY A 147 -4.99 16.41 10.66
C GLY A 147 -3.51 16.68 10.36
N ALA A 148 -2.80 15.70 9.75
CA ALA A 148 -1.41 15.88 9.34
C ALA A 148 -1.31 16.93 8.22
N GLU A 149 -0.23 17.70 8.23
CA GLU A 149 0.10 18.59 7.12
C GLU A 149 0.37 17.79 5.86
N TYR A 150 -0.13 18.26 4.73
CA TYR A 150 0.07 17.61 3.44
C TYR A 150 0.27 18.64 2.31
N ARG A 151 0.87 18.19 1.23
CA ARG A 151 1.03 18.97 -0.02
C ARG A 151 0.44 18.20 -1.19
N GLN A 152 0.00 18.94 -2.19
CA GLN A 152 -0.52 18.40 -3.45
C GLN A 152 0.05 19.18 -4.62
N GLY A 153 0.17 18.51 -5.77
CA GLY A 153 0.75 19.10 -6.98
C GLY A 153 2.26 19.04 -6.97
N SER A 154 2.88 19.96 -7.69
CA SER A 154 4.33 20.06 -7.78
C SER A 154 4.81 21.36 -7.15
N GLU A 155 5.85 21.29 -6.33
CA GLU A 155 6.56 22.44 -5.80
C GLU A 155 7.40 23.13 -6.87
N ALA A 156 7.71 24.41 -6.65
CA ALA A 156 8.59 25.17 -7.52
C ALA A 156 10.04 24.70 -7.39
N LYS A 157 10.80 24.75 -8.48
CA LYS A 157 12.22 24.45 -8.51
C LYS A 157 13.03 25.24 -7.48
N SER A 158 12.62 26.48 -7.20
CA SER A 158 13.27 27.34 -6.22
C SER A 158 13.20 26.82 -4.79
N GLU A 159 12.29 25.88 -4.47
CA GLU A 159 12.12 25.37 -3.10
C GLU A 159 13.20 24.33 -2.74
N PHE A 160 13.50 23.38 -3.65
CA PHE A 160 14.45 22.28 -3.38
C PHE A 160 15.57 22.16 -4.43
N GLY A 161 15.56 22.97 -5.49
CA GLY A 161 16.59 22.97 -6.52
C GLY A 161 16.57 21.75 -7.44
N GLU A 162 15.48 21.01 -7.51
CA GLU A 162 15.37 19.82 -8.34
C GLU A 162 15.38 20.15 -9.83
N PRO A 163 16.23 19.48 -10.65
CA PRO A 163 16.41 19.83 -12.06
C PRO A 163 15.14 19.73 -12.91
N THR A 164 14.23 18.81 -12.55
CA THR A 164 13.01 18.50 -13.29
C THR A 164 11.78 19.19 -12.74
N ALA A 165 11.88 19.89 -11.60
CA ALA A 165 10.77 20.62 -11.02
C ALA A 165 10.35 21.82 -11.90
N PRO A 166 9.06 22.17 -11.94
CA PRO A 166 8.57 23.34 -12.66
C PRO A 166 9.15 24.63 -12.05
N GLU A 167 9.23 25.69 -12.86
CA GLU A 167 9.70 27.00 -12.38
C GLU A 167 8.74 27.61 -11.34
N GLU A 168 7.44 27.36 -11.50
CA GLU A 168 6.39 27.78 -10.54
C GLU A 168 5.62 26.57 -10.02
N ALA A 169 5.25 26.61 -8.73
CA ALA A 169 4.42 25.59 -8.13
C ALA A 169 3.06 25.50 -8.82
N ASN A 170 2.52 24.29 -8.95
CA ASN A 170 1.22 24.05 -9.55
C ASN A 170 0.43 22.99 -8.77
N ASN A 171 -0.85 22.83 -9.12
CA ASN A 171 -1.76 21.84 -8.53
C ASN A 171 -2.00 20.65 -9.47
N ASP A 172 -1.10 20.40 -10.41
CA ASP A 172 -1.24 19.28 -11.34
C ASP A 172 -1.19 17.95 -10.59
N ARG A 173 -2.09 17.07 -10.91
CA ARG A 173 -2.23 15.75 -10.30
C ARG A 173 -2.30 14.68 -11.36
N MET A 174 -1.86 13.50 -11.00
CA MET A 174 -2.14 12.32 -11.81
C MET A 174 -3.65 12.06 -11.84
N GLY A 175 -4.16 11.62 -12.99
CA GLY A 175 -5.55 11.22 -13.12
C GLY A 175 -5.90 10.03 -12.21
N ASN A 176 -7.17 9.90 -11.88
CA ASN A 176 -7.65 8.73 -11.13
C ASN A 176 -7.48 7.48 -11.99
N THR A 177 -7.02 6.42 -11.37
CA THR A 177 -7.05 5.07 -11.96
C THR A 177 -8.44 4.49 -11.70
N ILE A 178 -9.15 4.17 -12.76
CA ILE A 178 -10.50 3.57 -12.71
C ILE A 178 -10.39 2.09 -13.03
#